data_0a5a2c31412a4ec2bfdc22c36189d94c
#
_entry.id   0a5a2c31412a4ec2bfdc22c36189d94c
#
_cell.length_a   1.000
_cell.length_b   1.000
_cell.length_c   1.000
_cell.angle_alpha   90.00
_cell.angle_beta   90.00
_cell.angle_gamma   90.00
#
_symmetry.space_group_name_H-M   'P 1'
#
loop_
_entity.id
_entity.type
_entity.pdbx_description
1 polymer ?
#
loop_
_entity_poly.entity_id
_entity_poly.type
_entity_poly.pdbx_seq_one_letter_code
_entity_poly.pdbx_strand_id
1 'polypeptide(L)'
;METDSLGIGQEIRRIRRMRGLSLEVVAQRAGFTKGYLSRIENGVAPLERRSTLTAFAKALECSVADFGVKHVLVDPADSEAQGTLPAIRHALISTSLDDSDEPPSRAPAELSKETRQLAEWRQECRYVDVGRALPTLLTDLHAVSAEGGDQRRDALRNIVQTAQVTTLLVKNLGAVDLAWVAAERGHEAAVKLDEPLWIAAAEFARTQALVGLGAYKRAEKLARKAASLLDTSTPESIEVYGTSILTAAFCSGVLETGNPEEALREATELAAHTPGTNAFFLAYSRTNVDLWRISIALEADDAVRAADVAARVRIEDIPARSRKVAFLIDHARALHKLRGHDSDVLQLLRKALKLGPTRTSHSIWAREIIAEMLNRAHRDAGGRALRGLAERMGILQTV
;
A
#
# COMPACT_ATOMS: atom_id res chain seq x y z
N MET A 1 19.12 27.49 -16.40
CA MET A 1 18.48 26.14 -16.42
C MET A 1 18.03 25.89 -14.98
N GLU A 2 16.74 26.09 -14.72
CA GLU A 2 16.18 25.76 -13.41
C GLU A 2 16.34 24.24 -13.26
N THR A 3 17.11 23.81 -12.29
CA THR A 3 17.18 22.42 -11.85
C THR A 3 15.79 22.07 -11.32
N ASP A 4 15.02 21.33 -12.13
CA ASP A 4 13.73 20.81 -11.68
C ASP A 4 13.96 19.98 -10.42
N SER A 5 13.42 20.41 -9.29
CA SER A 5 13.50 19.67 -8.04
C SER A 5 12.71 18.37 -8.20
N LEU A 6 13.32 17.24 -7.86
CA LEU A 6 12.69 15.92 -7.94
C LEU A 6 11.80 15.70 -6.71
N GLY A 7 10.61 15.14 -6.88
CA GLY A 7 9.76 14.73 -5.76
C GLY A 7 8.31 15.23 -5.81
N ILE A 8 7.57 14.90 -4.76
CA ILE A 8 6.13 15.20 -4.60
C ILE A 8 5.84 16.71 -4.66
N GLY A 9 6.75 17.53 -4.15
CA GLY A 9 6.60 18.99 -4.14
C GLY A 9 6.39 19.58 -5.53
N GLN A 10 7.04 19.02 -6.55
CA GLN A 10 6.82 19.44 -7.95
C GLN A 10 5.44 19.09 -8.46
N GLU A 11 4.92 17.91 -8.13
CA GLU A 11 3.56 17.53 -8.54
C GLU A 11 2.51 18.41 -7.86
N ILE A 12 2.70 18.75 -6.59
CA ILE A 12 1.89 19.74 -5.88
C ILE A 12 1.91 21.08 -6.64
N ARG A 13 3.12 21.58 -7.01
CA ARG A 13 3.30 22.82 -7.77
C ARG A 13 2.62 22.75 -9.15
N ARG A 14 2.77 21.61 -9.85
CA ARG A 14 2.16 21.38 -11.16
C ARG A 14 0.64 21.43 -11.09
N ILE A 15 0.04 20.70 -10.15
CA ILE A 15 -1.43 20.65 -9.96
C ILE A 15 -1.94 22.02 -9.50
N ARG A 16 -1.26 22.69 -8.57
CA ARG A 16 -1.60 24.05 -8.13
C ARG A 16 -1.64 25.02 -9.29
N ARG A 17 -0.59 25.03 -10.13
CA ARG A 17 -0.49 25.92 -11.30
C ARG A 17 -1.57 25.59 -12.35
N MET A 18 -1.80 24.31 -12.62
CA MET A 18 -2.85 23.87 -13.55
C MET A 18 -4.25 24.37 -13.11
N ARG A 19 -4.49 24.47 -11.80
CA ARG A 19 -5.73 25.01 -11.22
C ARG A 19 -5.72 26.53 -11.06
N GLY A 20 -4.68 27.23 -11.45
CA GLY A 20 -4.57 28.69 -11.33
C GLY A 20 -4.53 29.19 -9.88
N LEU A 21 -4.18 28.33 -8.90
CA LEU A 21 -4.16 28.70 -7.49
C LEU A 21 -2.82 29.31 -7.08
N SER A 22 -2.88 30.36 -6.21
CA SER A 22 -1.67 30.94 -5.63
C SER A 22 -1.12 30.06 -4.49
N LEU A 23 0.17 30.22 -4.17
CA LEU A 23 0.78 29.58 -2.98
C LEU A 23 0.02 29.91 -1.70
N GLU A 24 -0.44 31.15 -1.56
CA GLU A 24 -1.18 31.64 -0.38
C GLU A 24 -2.49 30.88 -0.19
N VAL A 25 -3.29 30.76 -1.24
CA VAL A 25 -4.60 30.08 -1.22
C VAL A 25 -4.45 28.61 -0.86
N VAL A 26 -3.52 27.89 -1.49
CA VAL A 26 -3.32 26.46 -1.21
C VAL A 26 -2.77 26.24 0.20
N ALA A 27 -1.80 27.04 0.63
CA ALA A 27 -1.27 26.94 1.99
C ALA A 27 -2.34 27.19 3.05
N GLN A 28 -3.15 28.25 2.90
CA GLN A 28 -4.25 28.56 3.80
C GLN A 28 -5.29 27.42 3.86
N ARG A 29 -5.72 26.91 2.71
CA ARG A 29 -6.67 25.78 2.64
C ARG A 29 -6.15 24.51 3.27
N ALA A 30 -4.83 24.28 3.18
CA ALA A 30 -4.17 23.12 3.77
C ALA A 30 -3.80 23.30 5.26
N GLY A 31 -3.98 24.51 5.84
CA GLY A 31 -3.61 24.79 7.24
C GLY A 31 -2.11 25.03 7.45
N PHE A 32 -1.37 25.45 6.42
CA PHE A 32 0.06 25.72 6.48
C PHE A 32 0.43 27.15 6.09
N THR A 33 1.68 27.55 6.35
CA THR A 33 2.20 28.84 5.90
C THR A 33 2.60 28.79 4.42
N LYS A 34 2.47 29.93 3.73
CA LYS A 34 2.96 30.11 2.35
C LYS A 34 4.45 29.72 2.20
N GLY A 35 5.28 30.11 3.20
CA GLY A 35 6.71 29.81 3.20
C GLY A 35 6.98 28.31 3.31
N TYR A 36 6.18 27.56 4.05
CA TYR A 36 6.30 26.11 4.15
C TYR A 36 5.96 25.42 2.81
N LEU A 37 4.82 25.76 2.21
CA LEU A 37 4.45 25.22 0.88
C LEU A 37 5.50 25.57 -0.18
N SER A 38 6.02 26.81 -0.18
CA SER A 38 7.08 27.22 -1.12
C SER A 38 8.34 26.36 -0.96
N ARG A 39 8.75 26.04 0.26
CA ARG A 39 9.91 25.17 0.51
C ARG A 39 9.67 23.74 0.04
N ILE A 40 8.44 23.21 0.21
CA ILE A 40 8.06 21.88 -0.32
C ILE A 40 8.12 21.89 -1.85
N GLU A 41 7.48 22.86 -2.51
CA GLU A 41 7.47 22.96 -3.98
C GLU A 41 8.86 23.12 -4.59
N ASN A 42 9.82 23.66 -3.85
CA ASN A 42 11.20 23.82 -4.29
C ASN A 42 12.14 22.70 -3.77
N GLY A 43 11.60 21.62 -3.17
CA GLY A 43 12.38 20.49 -2.66
C GLY A 43 13.34 20.86 -1.51
N VAL A 44 13.07 21.97 -0.79
CA VAL A 44 13.88 22.44 0.34
C VAL A 44 13.36 21.87 1.67
N ALA A 45 12.05 21.63 1.76
CA ALA A 45 11.44 20.96 2.90
C ALA A 45 10.88 19.61 2.47
N PRO A 46 11.17 18.52 3.20
CA PRO A 46 10.65 17.21 2.87
C PRO A 46 9.17 17.09 3.26
N LEU A 47 8.46 16.22 2.53
CA LEU A 47 7.14 15.75 2.86
C LEU A 47 7.26 14.43 3.63
N GLU A 48 7.07 14.46 4.95
CA GLU A 48 7.36 13.32 5.82
C GLU A 48 6.12 12.61 6.37
N ARG A 49 4.94 13.23 6.28
CA ARG A 49 3.70 12.75 6.91
C ARG A 49 2.55 12.62 5.92
N ARG A 50 1.77 11.55 6.08
CA ARG A 50 0.54 11.33 5.30
C ARG A 50 -0.51 12.40 5.57
N SER A 51 -0.61 12.91 6.80
CA SER A 51 -1.52 14.00 7.16
C SER A 51 -1.25 15.25 6.32
N THR A 52 0.02 15.63 6.14
CA THR A 52 0.44 16.77 5.30
C THR A 52 0.10 16.55 3.83
N LEU A 53 0.38 15.35 3.29
CA LEU A 53 0.00 14.98 1.93
C LEU A 53 -1.51 15.08 1.71
N THR A 54 -2.29 14.56 2.65
CA THR A 54 -3.75 14.59 2.58
C THR A 54 -4.29 16.00 2.66
N ALA A 55 -3.69 16.87 3.49
CA ALA A 55 -4.09 18.27 3.59
C ALA A 55 -3.88 19.02 2.27
N PHE A 56 -2.74 18.80 1.58
CA PHE A 56 -2.49 19.39 0.26
C PHE A 56 -3.40 18.80 -0.82
N ALA A 57 -3.64 17.48 -0.80
CA ALA A 57 -4.57 16.84 -1.73
C ALA A 57 -5.98 17.43 -1.60
N LYS A 58 -6.48 17.59 -0.38
CA LYS A 58 -7.76 18.22 -0.08
C LYS A 58 -7.78 19.70 -0.53
N ALA A 59 -6.73 20.46 -0.24
CA ALA A 59 -6.62 21.86 -0.62
C ALA A 59 -6.61 22.07 -2.14
N LEU A 60 -6.04 21.08 -2.85
CA LEU A 60 -5.98 21.03 -4.31
C LEU A 60 -7.15 20.26 -4.94
N GLU A 61 -8.10 19.74 -4.14
CA GLU A 61 -9.25 18.96 -4.61
C GLU A 61 -8.84 17.81 -5.55
N CYS A 62 -7.80 17.05 -5.15
CA CYS A 62 -7.28 15.90 -5.86
C CYS A 62 -7.03 14.72 -4.91
N SER A 63 -6.67 13.57 -5.44
CA SER A 63 -6.24 12.42 -4.64
C SER A 63 -4.77 12.54 -4.24
N VAL A 64 -4.38 11.94 -3.12
CA VAL A 64 -2.95 11.75 -2.78
C VAL A 64 -2.20 11.00 -3.89
N ALA A 65 -2.89 10.13 -4.61
CA ALA A 65 -2.33 9.41 -5.74
C ALA A 65 -1.91 10.30 -6.91
N ASP A 66 -2.57 11.45 -7.08
CA ASP A 66 -2.24 12.42 -8.14
C ASP A 66 -0.89 13.11 -7.91
N PHE A 67 -0.34 13.00 -6.70
CA PHE A 67 1.03 13.41 -6.38
C PHE A 67 2.07 12.34 -6.73
N GLY A 68 1.62 11.16 -7.16
CA GLY A 68 2.50 10.12 -7.68
C GLY A 68 3.24 10.64 -8.91
N VAL A 69 4.57 10.70 -8.83
CA VAL A 69 5.41 11.10 -9.96
C VAL A 69 5.19 10.09 -11.10
N LYS A 70 4.95 10.57 -12.33
CA LYS A 70 4.92 9.71 -13.51
C LYS A 70 6.21 8.92 -13.58
N HIS A 71 6.12 7.60 -13.47
CA HIS A 71 7.29 6.74 -13.51
C HIS A 71 7.89 6.71 -14.91
N VAL A 72 9.18 7.00 -15.00
CA VAL A 72 9.96 6.50 -16.13
C VAL A 72 10.25 5.03 -15.80
N LEU A 73 9.65 4.13 -16.56
CA LEU A 73 9.80 2.68 -16.35
C LEU A 73 11.19 2.29 -16.88
N VAL A 74 12.16 2.19 -15.96
CA VAL A 74 13.56 1.83 -16.28
C VAL A 74 13.76 0.32 -16.15
N ASP A 75 13.06 -0.32 -15.20
CA ASP A 75 13.15 -1.75 -14.99
C ASP A 75 12.15 -2.49 -15.91
N PRO A 76 12.62 -3.45 -16.75
CA PRO A 76 11.73 -4.24 -17.59
C PRO A 76 10.61 -4.95 -16.83
N ALA A 77 10.88 -5.48 -15.63
CA ALA A 77 9.88 -6.15 -14.81
C ALA A 77 8.81 -5.17 -14.29
N ASP A 78 9.19 -3.92 -14.05
CA ASP A 78 8.28 -2.86 -13.64
C ASP A 78 7.36 -2.45 -14.80
N SER A 79 7.94 -2.28 -15.98
CA SER A 79 7.21 -2.02 -17.23
C SER A 79 6.23 -3.15 -17.55
N GLU A 80 6.65 -4.39 -17.37
CA GLU A 80 5.83 -5.57 -17.63
C GLU A 80 4.68 -5.69 -16.62
N ALA A 81 4.93 -5.46 -15.32
CA ALA A 81 3.90 -5.44 -14.30
C ALA A 81 2.84 -4.34 -14.57
N GLN A 82 3.27 -3.14 -14.95
CA GLN A 82 2.39 -2.04 -15.38
C GLN A 82 1.59 -2.42 -16.64
N GLY A 83 2.20 -3.12 -17.57
CA GLY A 83 1.56 -3.61 -18.80
C GLY A 83 0.38 -4.56 -18.56
N THR A 84 0.25 -5.16 -17.37
CA THR A 84 -0.89 -6.02 -17.01
C THR A 84 -2.15 -5.25 -16.60
N LEU A 85 -2.02 -3.97 -16.21
CA LEU A 85 -3.15 -3.18 -15.69
C LEU A 85 -4.34 -3.04 -16.66
N PRO A 86 -4.16 -2.87 -17.98
CA PRO A 86 -5.29 -2.79 -18.91
C PRO A 86 -6.15 -4.06 -18.92
N ALA A 87 -5.52 -5.25 -18.92
CA ALA A 87 -6.24 -6.54 -18.90
C ALA A 87 -6.95 -6.75 -17.56
N ILE A 88 -6.32 -6.41 -16.42
CA ILE A 88 -6.96 -6.48 -15.10
C ILE A 88 -8.17 -5.53 -15.05
N ARG A 89 -8.03 -4.31 -15.56
CA ARG A 89 -9.13 -3.34 -15.62
C ARG A 89 -10.30 -3.87 -16.45
N HIS A 90 -10.01 -4.44 -17.61
CA HIS A 90 -11.02 -5.05 -18.46
C HIS A 90 -11.77 -6.16 -17.72
N ALA A 91 -11.05 -7.12 -17.11
CA ALA A 91 -11.66 -8.20 -16.35
C ALA A 91 -12.56 -7.72 -15.20
N LEU A 92 -12.12 -6.69 -14.44
CA LEU A 92 -12.91 -6.12 -13.34
C LEU A 92 -14.20 -5.41 -13.81
N ILE A 93 -14.21 -4.87 -15.04
CA ILE A 93 -15.38 -4.16 -15.59
C ILE A 93 -16.35 -5.14 -16.26
N SER A 94 -15.82 -6.15 -16.95
CA SER A 94 -16.61 -7.10 -17.77
C SER A 94 -17.17 -8.29 -16.98
N THR A 95 -16.82 -8.46 -15.70
CA THR A 95 -17.33 -9.57 -14.88
C THR A 95 -18.47 -9.15 -13.95
N SER A 96 -19.40 -10.08 -13.72
CA SER A 96 -20.53 -9.94 -12.76
C SER A 96 -20.65 -11.21 -11.93
N LEU A 97 -21.20 -11.10 -10.71
CA LEU A 97 -21.44 -12.25 -9.83
C LEU A 97 -22.65 -13.11 -10.24
N ASP A 98 -23.55 -12.52 -10.98
CA ASP A 98 -24.86 -13.12 -11.29
C ASP A 98 -25.06 -13.38 -12.78
N ASP A 99 -24.10 -12.98 -13.60
CA ASP A 99 -24.18 -13.12 -15.06
C ASP A 99 -22.78 -13.35 -15.63
N SER A 100 -22.70 -14.20 -16.66
CA SER A 100 -21.47 -14.49 -17.40
C SER A 100 -21.78 -14.76 -18.86
N ASP A 101 -21.03 -14.13 -19.75
CA ASP A 101 -21.18 -14.32 -21.20
C ASP A 101 -20.66 -15.70 -21.65
N GLU A 102 -19.75 -16.30 -20.89
CA GLU A 102 -19.08 -17.56 -21.23
C GLU A 102 -19.02 -18.50 -20.02
N PRO A 103 -19.09 -19.84 -20.22
CA PRO A 103 -18.87 -20.79 -19.13
C PRO A 103 -17.42 -20.75 -18.65
N PRO A 104 -17.13 -21.21 -17.41
CA PRO A 104 -15.77 -21.26 -16.91
C PRO A 104 -14.90 -22.19 -17.76
N SER A 105 -13.70 -21.76 -18.08
CA SER A 105 -12.76 -22.55 -18.91
C SER A 105 -12.01 -23.61 -18.10
N ARG A 106 -12.08 -23.57 -16.76
CA ARG A 106 -11.32 -24.42 -15.84
C ARG A 106 -12.20 -24.96 -14.71
N ALA A 107 -11.79 -26.10 -14.16
CA ALA A 107 -12.50 -26.71 -13.04
C ALA A 107 -12.38 -25.88 -11.75
N PRO A 108 -13.42 -25.83 -10.88
CA PRO A 108 -13.40 -25.05 -9.62
C PRO A 108 -12.22 -25.38 -8.69
N ALA A 109 -11.79 -26.64 -8.64
CA ALA A 109 -10.63 -27.05 -7.83
C ALA A 109 -9.31 -26.43 -8.34
N GLU A 110 -9.15 -26.26 -9.65
CA GLU A 110 -7.99 -25.59 -10.26
C GLU A 110 -8.00 -24.10 -9.95
N LEU A 111 -9.17 -23.46 -10.01
CA LEU A 111 -9.37 -22.05 -9.68
C LEU A 111 -9.03 -21.77 -8.21
N SER A 112 -9.44 -22.63 -7.29
CA SER A 112 -9.10 -22.52 -5.86
C SER A 112 -7.61 -22.64 -5.61
N LYS A 113 -6.93 -23.56 -6.30
CA LYS A 113 -5.47 -23.72 -6.22
C LYS A 113 -4.74 -22.48 -6.75
N GLU A 114 -5.18 -21.96 -7.89
CA GLU A 114 -4.58 -20.76 -8.50
C GLU A 114 -4.82 -19.51 -7.64
N THR A 115 -6.01 -19.33 -7.06
CA THR A 115 -6.30 -18.25 -6.11
C THR A 115 -5.28 -18.21 -4.97
N ARG A 116 -5.00 -19.36 -4.36
CA ARG A 116 -3.97 -19.50 -3.32
C ARG A 116 -2.58 -19.15 -3.86
N GLN A 117 -2.22 -19.69 -5.01
CA GLN A 117 -0.94 -19.44 -5.65
C GLN A 117 -0.70 -17.94 -5.94
N LEU A 118 -1.73 -17.22 -6.40
CA LEU A 118 -1.63 -15.78 -6.66
C LEU A 118 -1.41 -15.00 -5.36
N ALA A 119 -2.04 -15.40 -4.26
CA ALA A 119 -1.84 -14.78 -2.95
C ALA A 119 -0.41 -14.99 -2.43
N GLU A 120 0.16 -16.18 -2.62
CA GLU A 120 1.57 -16.49 -2.33
C GLU A 120 2.51 -15.64 -3.19
N TRP A 121 2.32 -15.62 -4.50
CA TRP A 121 3.11 -14.82 -5.43
C TRP A 121 3.07 -13.32 -5.09
N ARG A 122 1.91 -12.81 -4.69
CA ARG A 122 1.78 -11.41 -4.24
C ARG A 122 2.61 -11.17 -2.97
N GLN A 123 2.61 -12.11 -1.99
CA GLN A 123 3.47 -12.00 -0.81
C GLN A 123 4.96 -12.04 -1.16
N GLU A 124 5.33 -12.77 -2.22
CA GLU A 124 6.70 -12.86 -2.75
C GLU A 124 7.08 -11.74 -3.71
N CYS A 125 6.24 -10.71 -3.90
CA CYS A 125 6.44 -9.60 -4.82
C CYS A 125 6.58 -10.01 -6.30
N ARG A 126 6.02 -11.16 -6.70
CA ARG A 126 6.00 -11.65 -8.09
C ARG A 126 4.86 -11.00 -8.88
N TYR A 127 4.91 -9.69 -9.01
CA TYR A 127 3.77 -8.90 -9.51
C TYR A 127 3.47 -9.13 -10.98
N VAL A 128 4.47 -9.45 -11.81
CA VAL A 128 4.28 -9.82 -13.22
C VAL A 128 3.45 -11.09 -13.32
N ASP A 129 3.83 -12.14 -12.58
CA ASP A 129 3.14 -13.43 -12.61
C ASP A 129 1.69 -13.28 -12.14
N VAL A 130 1.48 -12.56 -11.05
CA VAL A 130 0.13 -12.25 -10.54
C VAL A 130 -0.69 -11.49 -11.58
N GLY A 131 -0.11 -10.42 -12.15
CA GLY A 131 -0.82 -9.57 -13.10
C GLY A 131 -1.23 -10.27 -14.39
N ARG A 132 -0.42 -11.23 -14.85
CA ARG A 132 -0.72 -12.05 -16.04
C ARG A 132 -1.85 -13.06 -15.81
N ALA A 133 -1.87 -13.68 -14.62
CA ALA A 133 -2.85 -14.73 -14.31
C ALA A 133 -4.22 -14.18 -13.86
N LEU A 134 -4.24 -12.99 -13.24
CA LEU A 134 -5.45 -12.40 -12.66
C LEU A 134 -6.63 -12.26 -13.63
N PRO A 135 -6.49 -11.76 -14.88
CA PRO A 135 -7.64 -11.53 -15.75
C PRO A 135 -8.46 -12.79 -16.00
N THR A 136 -7.81 -13.88 -16.41
CA THR A 136 -8.47 -15.14 -16.68
C THR A 136 -9.06 -15.77 -15.42
N LEU A 137 -8.34 -15.70 -14.27
CA LEU A 137 -8.86 -16.20 -13.00
C LEU A 137 -10.11 -15.45 -12.55
N LEU A 138 -10.14 -14.12 -12.68
CA LEU A 138 -11.32 -13.31 -12.36
C LEU A 138 -12.51 -13.71 -13.23
N THR A 139 -12.32 -13.85 -14.54
CA THR A 139 -13.39 -14.25 -15.47
C THR A 139 -13.96 -15.63 -15.11
N ASP A 140 -13.13 -16.65 -14.95
CA ASP A 140 -13.58 -18.00 -14.62
C ASP A 140 -14.28 -18.09 -13.26
N LEU A 141 -13.76 -17.40 -12.22
CA LEU A 141 -14.41 -17.40 -10.91
C LEU A 141 -15.81 -16.76 -10.94
N HIS A 142 -15.98 -15.68 -11.71
CA HIS A 142 -17.28 -15.04 -11.87
C HIS A 142 -18.23 -15.93 -12.69
N ALA A 143 -17.75 -16.62 -13.72
CA ALA A 143 -18.54 -17.59 -14.47
C ALA A 143 -19.06 -18.73 -13.57
N VAL A 144 -18.19 -19.32 -12.73
CA VAL A 144 -18.63 -20.34 -11.73
C VAL A 144 -19.65 -19.76 -10.75
N SER A 145 -19.47 -18.50 -10.32
CA SER A 145 -20.46 -17.85 -9.43
C SER A 145 -21.80 -17.64 -10.11
N ALA A 146 -21.82 -17.28 -11.40
CA ALA A 146 -23.02 -17.04 -12.18
C ALA A 146 -23.79 -18.34 -12.48
N GLU A 147 -23.09 -19.46 -12.75
CA GLU A 147 -23.72 -20.77 -12.92
C GLU A 147 -24.48 -21.24 -11.68
N GLY A 148 -24.10 -20.77 -10.50
CA GLY A 148 -24.78 -21.12 -9.26
C GLY A 148 -24.42 -22.52 -8.73
N GLY A 149 -25.38 -23.18 -8.06
CA GLY A 149 -25.21 -24.54 -7.53
C GLY A 149 -24.23 -24.64 -6.34
N ASP A 150 -23.75 -25.86 -6.09
CA ASP A 150 -22.92 -26.18 -4.91
C ASP A 150 -21.56 -25.47 -4.92
N GLN A 151 -21.02 -25.16 -6.10
CA GLN A 151 -19.71 -24.54 -6.26
C GLN A 151 -19.72 -23.02 -6.05
N ARG A 152 -20.90 -22.38 -6.03
CA ARG A 152 -21.04 -20.93 -5.92
C ARG A 152 -20.39 -20.38 -4.64
N ARG A 153 -20.57 -21.04 -3.49
CA ARG A 153 -19.99 -20.55 -2.23
C ARG A 153 -18.47 -20.51 -2.28
N ASP A 154 -17.83 -21.54 -2.80
CA ASP A 154 -16.39 -21.60 -2.93
C ASP A 154 -15.87 -20.62 -3.99
N ALA A 155 -16.62 -20.41 -5.07
CA ALA A 155 -16.32 -19.37 -6.05
C ALA A 155 -16.36 -17.98 -5.41
N LEU A 156 -17.38 -17.65 -4.60
CA LEU A 156 -17.48 -16.39 -3.89
C LEU A 156 -16.31 -16.19 -2.91
N ARG A 157 -15.90 -17.22 -2.16
CA ARG A 157 -14.70 -17.16 -1.29
C ARG A 157 -13.44 -16.87 -2.09
N ASN A 158 -13.25 -17.56 -3.21
CA ASN A 158 -12.11 -17.33 -4.09
C ASN A 158 -12.14 -15.94 -4.74
N ILE A 159 -13.32 -15.40 -5.07
CA ILE A 159 -13.47 -14.02 -5.56
C ILE A 159 -13.04 -13.01 -4.49
N VAL A 160 -13.44 -13.17 -3.22
CA VAL A 160 -13.00 -12.31 -2.12
C VAL A 160 -11.48 -12.32 -2.01
N GLN A 161 -10.86 -13.51 -2.00
CA GLN A 161 -9.41 -13.64 -1.90
C GLN A 161 -8.68 -13.04 -3.12
N THR A 162 -9.19 -13.29 -4.33
CA THR A 162 -8.62 -12.77 -5.58
C THR A 162 -8.77 -11.25 -5.66
N ALA A 163 -9.90 -10.71 -5.22
CA ALA A 163 -10.12 -9.26 -5.12
C ALA A 163 -9.14 -8.58 -4.15
N GLN A 164 -8.85 -9.21 -3.01
CA GLN A 164 -7.81 -8.72 -2.08
C GLN A 164 -6.42 -8.72 -2.73
N VAL A 165 -6.05 -9.80 -3.43
CA VAL A 165 -4.78 -9.88 -4.18
C VAL A 165 -4.71 -8.77 -5.22
N THR A 166 -5.77 -8.61 -6.01
CA THR A 166 -5.88 -7.57 -7.04
C THR A 166 -5.74 -6.17 -6.44
N THR A 167 -6.49 -5.87 -5.38
CA THR A 167 -6.43 -4.58 -4.67
C THR A 167 -5.01 -4.23 -4.25
N LEU A 168 -4.32 -5.17 -3.61
CA LEU A 168 -2.95 -4.95 -3.11
C LEU A 168 -1.93 -4.87 -4.24
N LEU A 169 -2.10 -5.62 -5.33
CA LEU A 169 -1.26 -5.53 -6.51
C LEU A 169 -1.39 -4.16 -7.17
N VAL A 170 -2.60 -3.79 -7.60
CA VAL A 170 -2.80 -2.56 -8.39
C VAL A 170 -2.52 -1.30 -7.58
N LYS A 171 -2.77 -1.33 -6.24
CA LYS A 171 -2.32 -0.28 -5.31
C LYS A 171 -0.80 -0.12 -5.33
N ASN A 172 -0.06 -1.24 -5.28
CA ASN A 172 1.41 -1.22 -5.32
C ASN A 172 1.97 -0.84 -6.69
N LEU A 173 1.18 -0.94 -7.76
CA LEU A 173 1.48 -0.44 -9.09
C LEU A 173 1.02 1.02 -9.30
N GLY A 174 0.49 1.68 -8.27
CA GLY A 174 0.06 3.08 -8.33
C GLY A 174 -1.35 3.31 -8.90
N ALA A 175 -2.07 2.25 -9.31
CA ALA A 175 -3.46 2.34 -9.82
C ALA A 175 -4.47 2.24 -8.66
N VAL A 176 -4.49 3.25 -7.78
CA VAL A 176 -5.27 3.22 -6.53
C VAL A 176 -6.78 3.38 -6.73
N ASP A 177 -7.21 4.00 -7.81
CA ASP A 177 -8.61 4.03 -8.27
C ASP A 177 -9.09 2.62 -8.63
N LEU A 178 -8.28 1.88 -9.39
CA LEU A 178 -8.56 0.48 -9.74
C LEU A 178 -8.54 -0.43 -8.49
N ALA A 179 -7.70 -0.10 -7.50
CA ALA A 179 -7.69 -0.83 -6.23
C ALA A 179 -9.02 -0.72 -5.49
N TRP A 180 -9.68 0.44 -5.54
CA TRP A 180 -11.01 0.61 -4.98
C TRP A 180 -12.04 -0.24 -5.71
N VAL A 181 -12.02 -0.26 -7.04
CA VAL A 181 -12.93 -1.10 -7.86
C VAL A 181 -12.78 -2.58 -7.51
N ALA A 182 -11.53 -3.07 -7.44
CA ALA A 182 -11.25 -4.47 -7.09
C ALA A 182 -11.75 -4.80 -5.67
N ALA A 183 -11.54 -3.91 -4.70
CA ALA A 183 -12.00 -4.10 -3.33
C ALA A 183 -13.53 -4.14 -3.20
N GLU A 184 -14.25 -3.30 -3.95
CA GLU A 184 -15.72 -3.33 -3.99
C GLU A 184 -16.24 -4.64 -4.58
N ARG A 185 -15.62 -5.18 -5.64
CA ARG A 185 -15.99 -6.49 -6.19
C ARG A 185 -15.85 -7.62 -5.18
N GLY A 186 -14.75 -7.61 -4.40
CA GLY A 186 -14.58 -8.57 -3.31
C GLY A 186 -15.62 -8.40 -2.19
N HIS A 187 -15.99 -7.18 -1.87
CA HIS A 187 -17.03 -6.90 -0.88
C HIS A 187 -18.42 -7.35 -1.34
N GLU A 188 -18.78 -7.12 -2.61
CA GLU A 188 -20.02 -7.63 -3.20
C GLU A 188 -20.12 -9.16 -3.05
N ALA A 189 -19.04 -9.88 -3.35
CA ALA A 189 -18.98 -11.34 -3.20
C ALA A 189 -19.09 -11.77 -1.73
N ALA A 190 -18.42 -11.07 -0.81
CA ALA A 190 -18.47 -11.35 0.63
C ALA A 190 -19.88 -11.12 1.21
N VAL A 191 -20.60 -10.09 0.77
CA VAL A 191 -21.99 -9.82 1.19
C VAL A 191 -22.92 -10.94 0.71
N LYS A 192 -22.75 -11.44 -0.54
CA LYS A 192 -23.54 -12.58 -1.05
C LYS A 192 -23.21 -13.88 -0.33
N LEU A 193 -21.97 -14.04 0.13
CA LEU A 193 -21.54 -15.20 0.93
C LEU A 193 -22.17 -15.21 2.33
N ASP A 194 -22.41 -14.03 2.90
CA ASP A 194 -23.02 -13.80 4.22
C ASP A 194 -22.29 -14.51 5.38
N GLU A 195 -20.96 -14.52 5.31
CA GLU A 195 -20.08 -15.06 6.36
C GLU A 195 -19.28 -13.91 7.01
N PRO A 196 -19.44 -13.65 8.35
CA PRO A 196 -18.80 -12.51 9.02
C PRO A 196 -17.28 -12.42 8.80
N LEU A 197 -16.58 -13.57 8.84
CA LEU A 197 -15.14 -13.63 8.63
C LEU A 197 -14.73 -13.15 7.22
N TRP A 198 -15.49 -13.56 6.20
CA TRP A 198 -15.21 -13.17 4.81
C TRP A 198 -15.59 -11.71 4.54
N ILE A 199 -16.66 -11.22 5.17
CA ILE A 199 -17.02 -9.80 5.11
C ILE A 199 -15.92 -8.95 5.74
N ALA A 200 -15.40 -9.33 6.90
CA ALA A 200 -14.32 -8.62 7.57
C ALA A 200 -13.01 -8.65 6.74
N ALA A 201 -12.69 -9.79 6.11
CA ALA A 201 -11.53 -9.91 5.22
C ALA A 201 -11.67 -9.02 3.97
N ALA A 202 -12.87 -8.91 3.39
CA ALA A 202 -13.15 -8.01 2.27
C ALA A 202 -13.04 -6.53 2.69
N GLU A 203 -13.47 -6.18 3.91
CA GLU A 203 -13.31 -4.82 4.46
C GLU A 203 -11.84 -4.45 4.61
N PHE A 204 -10.94 -5.39 4.91
CA PHE A 204 -9.50 -5.12 4.88
C PHE A 204 -9.02 -4.65 3.50
N ALA A 205 -9.42 -5.30 2.40
CA ALA A 205 -9.08 -4.85 1.06
C ALA A 205 -9.59 -3.42 0.79
N ARG A 206 -10.84 -3.12 1.17
CA ARG A 206 -11.42 -1.77 1.06
C ARG A 206 -10.64 -0.73 1.86
N THR A 207 -10.24 -1.05 3.09
CA THR A 207 -9.42 -0.14 3.90
C THR A 207 -8.05 0.12 3.27
N GLN A 208 -7.43 -0.90 2.66
CA GLN A 208 -6.16 -0.72 1.97
C GLN A 208 -6.26 0.17 0.73
N ALA A 209 -7.36 0.09 -0.02
CA ALA A 209 -7.63 0.99 -1.13
C ALA A 209 -7.84 2.43 -0.65
N LEU A 210 -8.67 2.62 0.41
CA LEU A 210 -8.93 3.94 1.00
C LEU A 210 -7.68 4.60 1.60
N VAL A 211 -6.80 3.81 2.24
CA VAL A 211 -5.50 4.29 2.72
C VAL A 211 -4.63 4.77 1.55
N GLY A 212 -4.64 4.05 0.43
CA GLY A 212 -3.96 4.47 -0.80
C GLY A 212 -4.48 5.78 -1.37
N LEU A 213 -5.78 6.03 -1.23
CA LEU A 213 -6.47 7.26 -1.67
C LEU A 213 -6.37 8.42 -0.65
N GLY A 214 -5.82 8.18 0.55
CA GLY A 214 -5.76 9.18 1.62
C GLY A 214 -7.09 9.38 2.38
N ALA A 215 -8.07 8.49 2.19
CA ALA A 215 -9.40 8.57 2.81
C ALA A 215 -9.42 7.91 4.21
N TYR A 216 -8.50 8.31 5.10
CA TYR A 216 -8.22 7.66 6.39
C TYR A 216 -9.43 7.59 7.33
N LYS A 217 -10.27 8.65 7.39
CA LYS A 217 -11.47 8.65 8.25
C LYS A 217 -12.46 7.55 7.86
N ARG A 218 -12.65 7.34 6.55
CA ARG A 218 -13.51 6.26 6.05
C ARG A 218 -12.86 4.89 6.26
N ALA A 219 -11.55 4.78 6.02
CA ALA A 219 -10.78 3.56 6.25
C ALA A 219 -10.83 3.14 7.72
N GLU A 220 -10.65 4.06 8.67
CA GLU A 220 -10.78 3.80 10.10
C GLU A 220 -12.17 3.25 10.47
N LYS A 221 -13.24 3.90 9.96
CA LYS A 221 -14.61 3.45 10.22
C LYS A 221 -14.86 2.03 9.72
N LEU A 222 -14.37 1.70 8.51
CA LEU A 222 -14.54 0.34 7.95
C LEU A 222 -13.69 -0.68 8.71
N ALA A 223 -12.47 -0.35 9.10
CA ALA A 223 -11.63 -1.23 9.89
C ALA A 223 -12.23 -1.56 11.26
N ARG A 224 -12.79 -0.55 11.96
CA ARG A 224 -13.53 -0.77 13.23
C ARG A 224 -14.77 -1.62 13.02
N LYS A 225 -15.53 -1.38 11.94
CA LYS A 225 -16.69 -2.21 11.58
C LYS A 225 -16.27 -3.66 11.33
N ALA A 226 -15.18 -3.88 10.57
CA ALA A 226 -14.67 -5.23 10.33
C ALA A 226 -14.32 -5.96 11.63
N ALA A 227 -13.63 -5.29 12.56
CA ALA A 227 -13.32 -5.85 13.86
C ALA A 227 -14.60 -6.22 14.65
N SER A 228 -15.63 -5.36 14.64
CA SER A 228 -16.88 -5.60 15.37
C SER A 228 -17.73 -6.78 14.85
N LEU A 229 -17.42 -7.32 13.67
CA LEU A 229 -18.08 -8.50 13.10
C LEU A 229 -17.52 -9.82 13.64
N LEU A 230 -16.34 -9.77 14.28
CA LEU A 230 -15.56 -10.95 14.62
C LEU A 230 -15.53 -11.19 16.13
N ASP A 231 -15.61 -12.45 16.48
CA ASP A 231 -15.11 -12.96 17.76
C ASP A 231 -13.64 -13.41 17.61
N THR A 232 -12.99 -13.72 18.70
CA THR A 232 -11.62 -14.24 18.73
C THR A 232 -11.57 -15.73 19.04
N SER A 233 -12.53 -16.50 18.51
CA SER A 233 -12.70 -17.92 18.80
C SER A 233 -11.83 -18.84 17.93
N THR A 234 -11.46 -18.39 16.72
CA THR A 234 -10.61 -19.15 15.80
C THR A 234 -9.33 -18.38 15.43
N PRO A 235 -8.24 -19.08 15.08
CA PRO A 235 -7.01 -18.43 14.63
C PRO A 235 -7.23 -17.45 13.48
N GLU A 236 -8.02 -17.82 12.49
CA GLU A 236 -8.33 -16.98 11.31
C GLU A 236 -9.10 -15.72 11.74
N SER A 237 -10.06 -15.85 12.64
CA SER A 237 -10.81 -14.71 13.19
C SER A 237 -9.88 -13.76 13.97
N ILE A 238 -8.98 -14.29 14.80
CA ILE A 238 -7.97 -13.49 15.51
C ILE A 238 -7.06 -12.72 14.54
N GLU A 239 -6.58 -13.36 13.47
CA GLU A 239 -5.67 -12.73 12.51
C GLU A 239 -6.36 -11.58 11.75
N VAL A 240 -7.61 -11.75 11.33
CA VAL A 240 -8.40 -10.71 10.66
C VAL A 240 -8.78 -9.60 11.63
N TYR A 241 -9.22 -9.93 12.85
CA TYR A 241 -9.53 -8.98 13.91
C TYR A 241 -8.31 -8.12 14.25
N GLY A 242 -7.18 -8.76 14.59
CA GLY A 242 -5.93 -8.08 14.93
C GLY A 242 -5.43 -7.15 13.82
N THR A 243 -5.54 -7.59 12.56
CA THR A 243 -5.19 -6.73 11.41
C THR A 243 -6.14 -5.56 11.27
N SER A 244 -7.42 -5.74 11.58
CA SER A 244 -8.43 -4.69 11.50
C SER A 244 -8.23 -3.62 12.56
N ILE A 245 -7.98 -3.99 13.83
CA ILE A 245 -7.69 -3.00 14.88
C ILE A 245 -6.38 -2.25 14.64
N LEU A 246 -5.34 -2.93 14.12
CA LEU A 246 -4.09 -2.28 13.71
C LEU A 246 -4.27 -1.30 12.56
N THR A 247 -5.12 -1.63 11.57
CA THR A 247 -5.45 -0.72 10.48
C THR A 247 -6.22 0.51 10.99
N ALA A 248 -7.16 0.33 11.91
CA ALA A 248 -7.88 1.43 12.55
C ALA A 248 -6.93 2.32 13.36
N ALA A 249 -6.02 1.73 14.15
CA ALA A 249 -5.00 2.44 14.93
C ALA A 249 -4.05 3.25 14.04
N PHE A 250 -3.63 2.68 12.91
CA PHE A 250 -2.83 3.41 11.93
C PHE A 250 -3.58 4.62 11.36
N CYS A 251 -4.84 4.44 10.97
CA CYS A 251 -5.65 5.54 10.46
C CYS A 251 -5.86 6.63 11.51
N SER A 252 -6.15 6.26 12.78
CA SER A 252 -6.25 7.23 13.89
C SER A 252 -4.94 8.00 14.09
N GLY A 253 -3.79 7.32 13.99
CA GLY A 253 -2.48 7.95 14.09
C GLY A 253 -2.25 8.98 12.98
N VAL A 254 -2.63 8.66 11.74
CA VAL A 254 -2.56 9.64 10.62
C VAL A 254 -3.48 10.83 10.84
N LEU A 255 -4.65 10.60 11.42
CA LEU A 255 -5.66 11.65 11.70
C LEU A 255 -5.37 12.41 12.99
N GLU A 256 -4.39 12.00 13.78
CA GLU A 256 -4.08 12.53 15.12
C GLU A 256 -5.30 12.42 16.07
N THR A 257 -6.07 11.34 15.93
CA THR A 257 -7.26 11.04 16.73
C THR A 257 -7.08 9.75 17.52
N GLY A 258 -7.47 9.75 18.79
CA GLY A 258 -7.41 8.58 19.66
C GLY A 258 -6.02 8.16 20.11
N ASN A 259 -5.94 7.00 20.74
CA ASN A 259 -4.70 6.42 21.28
C ASN A 259 -4.42 5.06 20.59
N PRO A 260 -3.43 4.95 19.71
CA PRO A 260 -3.11 3.70 19.03
C PRO A 260 -2.47 2.63 19.94
N GLU A 261 -1.98 3.00 21.14
CA GLU A 261 -1.25 2.10 22.03
C GLU A 261 -2.12 0.95 22.58
N GLU A 262 -3.40 1.22 22.83
CA GLU A 262 -4.32 0.18 23.28
C GLU A 262 -4.50 -0.92 22.23
N ALA A 263 -4.77 -0.53 20.99
CA ALA A 263 -4.87 -1.48 19.88
C ALA A 263 -3.57 -2.23 19.61
N LEU A 264 -2.41 -1.57 19.73
CA LEU A 264 -1.10 -2.21 19.60
C LEU A 264 -0.85 -3.24 20.71
N ARG A 265 -1.25 -2.93 21.94
CA ARG A 265 -1.13 -3.87 23.08
C ARG A 265 -2.04 -5.09 22.87
N GLU A 266 -3.32 -4.85 22.58
CA GLU A 266 -4.29 -5.92 22.30
C GLU A 266 -3.83 -6.82 21.14
N ALA A 267 -3.41 -6.23 20.02
CA ALA A 267 -2.89 -7.00 18.89
C ALA A 267 -1.64 -7.81 19.27
N THR A 268 -0.77 -7.29 20.16
CA THR A 268 0.42 -8.01 20.63
C THR A 268 0.03 -9.23 21.49
N GLU A 269 -0.95 -9.07 22.38
CA GLU A 269 -1.46 -10.15 23.23
C GLU A 269 -2.10 -11.24 22.37
N LEU A 270 -2.96 -10.87 21.43
CA LEU A 270 -3.60 -11.82 20.51
C LEU A 270 -2.56 -12.57 19.66
N ALA A 271 -1.57 -11.87 19.11
CA ALA A 271 -0.52 -12.48 18.32
C ALA A 271 0.39 -13.45 19.11
N ALA A 272 0.43 -13.33 20.44
CA ALA A 272 1.17 -14.25 21.30
C ALA A 272 0.50 -15.63 21.43
N HIS A 273 -0.81 -15.70 21.23
CA HIS A 273 -1.63 -16.89 21.42
C HIS A 273 -2.14 -17.49 20.11
N THR A 274 -1.76 -16.90 18.96
CA THR A 274 -2.20 -17.35 17.63
C THR A 274 -1.07 -18.12 16.94
N PRO A 275 -1.32 -19.33 16.40
CA PRO A 275 -0.30 -20.16 15.75
C PRO A 275 0.23 -19.57 14.43
N GLY A 276 -0.37 -18.50 13.91
CA GLY A 276 0.07 -17.85 12.66
C GLY A 276 -0.28 -18.69 11.44
N THR A 277 -1.59 -18.83 11.16
CA THR A 277 -2.08 -19.60 9.99
C THR A 277 -1.86 -18.84 8.67
N ASN A 278 -1.48 -17.55 8.75
CA ASN A 278 -1.41 -16.64 7.62
C ASN A 278 -2.78 -16.52 6.90
N ALA A 279 -3.87 -16.49 7.69
CA ALA A 279 -5.22 -16.35 7.18
C ALA A 279 -5.31 -15.17 6.22
N PHE A 280 -5.98 -15.37 5.10
CA PHE A 280 -6.12 -14.36 4.04
C PHE A 280 -4.79 -13.72 3.59
N PHE A 281 -3.66 -14.39 3.85
CA PHE A 281 -2.32 -13.89 3.53
C PHE A 281 -2.02 -12.51 4.15
N LEU A 282 -2.49 -12.28 5.38
CA LEU A 282 -2.31 -11.05 6.13
C LEU A 282 -0.94 -10.97 6.82
N ALA A 283 -0.27 -12.12 6.97
CA ALA A 283 1.03 -12.25 7.68
C ALA A 283 0.97 -11.76 9.13
N TYR A 284 -0.18 -11.94 9.80
CA TYR A 284 -0.36 -11.51 11.18
C TYR A 284 0.56 -12.31 12.11
N SER A 285 1.31 -11.61 12.93
CA SER A 285 2.27 -12.17 13.90
C SER A 285 2.76 -11.08 14.84
N ARG A 286 3.45 -11.45 15.95
CA ARG A 286 4.09 -10.46 16.84
C ARG A 286 5.02 -9.52 16.07
N THR A 287 5.88 -10.08 15.21
CA THR A 287 6.76 -9.26 14.36
C THR A 287 5.98 -8.32 13.46
N ASN A 288 4.85 -8.77 12.88
CA ASN A 288 4.03 -7.88 12.05
C ASN A 288 3.36 -6.75 12.87
N VAL A 289 3.02 -6.98 14.14
CA VAL A 289 2.54 -5.90 15.03
C VAL A 289 3.64 -4.85 15.25
N ASP A 290 4.90 -5.26 15.39
CA ASP A 290 6.02 -4.31 15.48
C ASP A 290 6.20 -3.49 14.19
N LEU A 291 5.94 -4.08 13.01
CA LEU A 291 5.94 -3.30 11.76
C LEU A 291 4.83 -2.23 11.75
N TRP A 292 3.65 -2.54 12.28
CA TRP A 292 2.59 -1.54 12.44
C TRP A 292 2.99 -0.45 13.45
N ARG A 293 3.64 -0.83 14.56
CA ARG A 293 4.14 0.13 15.57
C ARG A 293 5.13 1.12 14.95
N ILE A 294 6.04 0.64 14.09
CA ILE A 294 6.96 1.51 13.33
C ILE A 294 6.18 2.49 12.45
N SER A 295 5.24 1.98 11.65
CA SER A 295 4.45 2.81 10.74
C SER A 295 3.62 3.86 11.49
N ILE A 296 3.01 3.49 12.63
CA ILE A 296 2.23 4.40 13.48
C ILE A 296 3.12 5.47 14.11
N ALA A 297 4.29 5.10 14.64
CA ALA A 297 5.24 6.05 15.21
C ALA A 297 5.73 7.08 14.17
N LEU A 298 5.97 6.64 12.93
CA LEU A 298 6.33 7.53 11.81
C LEU A 298 5.23 8.57 11.50
N GLU A 299 3.97 8.19 11.59
CA GLU A 299 2.87 9.13 11.37
C GLU A 299 2.63 10.06 12.57
N ALA A 300 2.98 9.61 13.77
CA ALA A 300 3.01 10.45 14.99
C ALA A 300 4.24 11.39 15.08
N ASP A 301 5.09 11.41 14.05
CA ASP A 301 6.34 12.16 13.99
C ASP A 301 7.42 11.72 15.01
N ASP A 302 7.29 10.52 15.55
CA ASP A 302 8.23 9.92 16.49
C ASP A 302 9.22 8.99 15.77
N ALA A 303 10.16 9.60 15.06
CA ALA A 303 11.20 8.89 14.32
C ALA A 303 12.16 8.12 15.23
N VAL A 304 12.40 8.61 16.46
CA VAL A 304 13.25 7.93 17.44
C VAL A 304 12.64 6.61 17.83
N ARG A 305 11.38 6.61 18.24
CA ARG A 305 10.65 5.37 18.56
C ARG A 305 10.56 4.42 17.38
N ALA A 306 10.31 4.94 16.19
CA ALA A 306 10.26 4.13 14.97
C ALA A 306 11.59 3.41 14.70
N ALA A 307 12.72 4.13 14.82
CA ALA A 307 14.05 3.58 14.66
C ALA A 307 14.40 2.55 15.75
N ASP A 308 14.07 2.85 17.00
CA ASP A 308 14.29 1.95 18.13
C ASP A 308 13.55 0.62 18.01
N VAL A 309 12.31 0.65 17.56
CA VAL A 309 11.54 -0.57 17.29
C VAL A 309 12.13 -1.30 16.10
N ALA A 310 12.44 -0.60 15.01
CA ALA A 310 13.01 -1.19 13.80
C ALA A 310 14.35 -1.89 14.06
N ALA A 311 15.20 -1.34 14.92
CA ALA A 311 16.49 -1.92 15.28
C ALA A 311 16.37 -3.29 15.99
N ARG A 312 15.22 -3.59 16.62
CA ARG A 312 14.97 -4.88 17.32
C ARG A 312 14.34 -5.93 16.42
N VAL A 313 13.77 -5.52 15.29
CA VAL A 313 13.14 -6.45 14.36
C VAL A 313 14.19 -7.20 13.53
N ARG A 314 14.17 -8.52 13.63
CA ARG A 314 14.97 -9.37 12.76
C ARG A 314 14.21 -9.59 11.45
N ILE A 315 14.83 -9.23 10.33
CA ILE A 315 14.19 -9.33 9.01
C ILE A 315 13.83 -10.77 8.64
N GLU A 316 14.56 -11.74 9.19
CA GLU A 316 14.32 -13.17 9.00
C GLU A 316 12.97 -13.60 9.57
N ASP A 317 12.54 -13.00 10.68
CA ASP A 317 11.29 -13.32 11.38
C ASP A 317 10.05 -12.72 10.68
N ILE A 318 10.24 -11.93 9.63
CA ILE A 318 9.15 -11.40 8.82
C ILE A 318 8.79 -12.45 7.74
N PRO A 319 7.57 -13.05 7.78
CA PRO A 319 7.28 -14.22 6.95
C PRO A 319 7.14 -13.89 5.46
N ALA A 320 6.59 -12.72 5.12
CA ALA A 320 6.30 -12.36 3.73
C ALA A 320 7.31 -11.36 3.16
N ARG A 321 7.85 -11.63 1.97
CA ARG A 321 8.81 -10.74 1.28
C ARG A 321 8.24 -9.32 1.09
N SER A 322 6.96 -9.21 0.75
CA SER A 322 6.28 -7.92 0.63
C SER A 322 6.29 -7.11 1.94
N ARG A 323 6.22 -7.78 3.10
CA ARG A 323 6.33 -7.13 4.41
C ARG A 323 7.78 -6.74 4.74
N LYS A 324 8.76 -7.56 4.32
CA LYS A 324 10.19 -7.22 4.43
C LYS A 324 10.51 -5.92 3.68
N VAL A 325 9.97 -5.78 2.47
CA VAL A 325 10.15 -4.54 1.68
C VAL A 325 9.53 -3.33 2.38
N ALA A 326 8.30 -3.46 2.90
CA ALA A 326 7.66 -2.38 3.65
C ALA A 326 8.47 -1.98 4.89
N PHE A 327 8.93 -2.96 5.67
CA PHE A 327 9.78 -2.75 6.84
C PHE A 327 11.06 -1.99 6.50
N LEU A 328 11.77 -2.40 5.45
CA LEU A 328 13.02 -1.73 5.04
C LEU A 328 12.80 -0.28 4.62
N ILE A 329 11.67 0.01 3.97
CA ILE A 329 11.32 1.38 3.59
C ILE A 329 10.96 2.21 4.83
N ASP A 330 10.16 1.68 5.76
CA ASP A 330 9.78 2.41 6.97
C ASP A 330 10.97 2.61 7.91
N HIS A 331 11.90 1.63 8.01
CA HIS A 331 13.16 1.80 8.74
C HIS A 331 14.03 2.89 8.10
N ALA A 332 14.14 2.88 6.76
CA ALA A 332 14.86 3.95 6.04
C ALA A 332 14.22 5.33 6.28
N ARG A 333 12.88 5.43 6.33
CA ARG A 333 12.17 6.67 6.69
C ARG A 333 12.55 7.16 8.09
N ALA A 334 12.56 6.26 9.08
CA ALA A 334 12.91 6.60 10.45
C ALA A 334 14.34 7.18 10.55
N LEU A 335 15.32 6.48 9.98
CA LEU A 335 16.71 6.94 9.98
C LEU A 335 16.92 8.23 9.17
N HIS A 336 16.22 8.37 8.06
CA HIS A 336 16.28 9.58 7.24
C HIS A 336 15.80 10.83 8.00
N LYS A 337 14.71 10.69 8.79
CA LYS A 337 14.21 11.78 9.66
C LYS A 337 15.19 12.14 10.78
N LEU A 338 15.92 11.18 11.32
CA LEU A 338 16.92 11.40 12.37
C LEU A 338 18.19 12.10 11.88
N ARG A 339 18.40 12.17 10.56
CA ARG A 339 19.59 12.75 9.92
C ARG A 339 20.90 12.03 10.31
N GLY A 340 21.94 12.22 9.53
CA GLY A 340 23.25 11.63 9.78
C GLY A 340 23.40 10.14 9.46
N HIS A 341 22.34 9.49 8.96
CA HIS A 341 22.29 8.05 8.64
C HIS A 341 22.21 7.75 7.15
N ASP A 342 22.68 8.64 6.29
CA ASP A 342 22.51 8.53 4.82
C ASP A 342 23.06 7.21 4.25
N SER A 343 24.16 6.69 4.77
CA SER A 343 24.72 5.40 4.39
C SER A 343 23.76 4.24 4.66
N ASP A 344 23.20 4.22 5.87
CA ASP A 344 22.28 3.15 6.32
C ASP A 344 20.97 3.22 5.54
N VAL A 345 20.44 4.43 5.33
CA VAL A 345 19.26 4.67 4.49
C VAL A 345 19.44 4.10 3.08
N LEU A 346 20.59 4.38 2.43
CA LEU A 346 20.90 3.85 1.11
C LEU A 346 21.03 2.32 1.11
N GLN A 347 21.63 1.72 2.13
CA GLN A 347 21.73 0.27 2.26
C GLN A 347 20.34 -0.38 2.40
N LEU A 348 19.47 0.18 3.26
CA LEU A 348 18.10 -0.31 3.46
C LEU A 348 17.28 -0.23 2.16
N LEU A 349 17.32 0.92 1.47
CA LEU A 349 16.60 1.09 0.20
C LEU A 349 17.13 0.19 -0.92
N ARG A 350 18.45 -0.06 -0.97
CA ARG A 350 19.04 -1.04 -1.90
C ARG A 350 18.57 -2.46 -1.61
N LYS A 351 18.50 -2.84 -0.33
CA LYS A 351 17.99 -4.14 0.10
C LYS A 351 16.51 -4.26 -0.24
N ALA A 352 15.71 -3.21 -0.02
CA ALA A 352 14.32 -3.16 -0.40
C ALA A 352 14.12 -3.33 -1.92
N LEU A 353 14.90 -2.60 -2.73
CA LEU A 353 14.86 -2.69 -4.19
C LEU A 353 15.24 -4.09 -4.70
N LYS A 354 16.22 -4.75 -4.07
CA LYS A 354 16.61 -6.12 -4.41
C LYS A 354 15.51 -7.15 -4.08
N LEU A 355 14.79 -6.95 -2.96
CA LEU A 355 13.73 -7.88 -2.53
C LEU A 355 12.42 -7.68 -3.29
N GLY A 356 12.07 -6.45 -3.65
CA GLY A 356 10.84 -6.14 -4.36
C GLY A 356 11.00 -4.87 -5.20
N PRO A 357 11.58 -5.00 -6.42
CA PRO A 357 11.90 -3.86 -7.28
C PRO A 357 10.68 -2.96 -7.51
N THR A 358 9.64 -3.52 -8.11
CA THR A 358 8.40 -2.80 -8.43
C THR A 358 7.78 -2.12 -7.20
N ARG A 359 7.67 -2.83 -6.06
CA ARG A 359 7.11 -2.26 -4.83
C ARG A 359 7.94 -1.09 -4.30
N THR A 360 9.26 -1.17 -4.40
CA THR A 360 10.17 -0.12 -3.92
C THR A 360 10.13 1.10 -4.84
N SER A 361 10.19 0.87 -6.16
CA SER A 361 10.16 1.94 -7.18
C SER A 361 8.84 2.72 -7.16
N HIS A 362 7.72 2.06 -6.83
CA HIS A 362 6.41 2.71 -6.70
C HIS A 362 6.12 3.25 -5.29
N SER A 363 7.02 3.04 -4.33
CA SER A 363 6.84 3.60 -2.99
C SER A 363 7.06 5.10 -2.99
N ILE A 364 6.01 5.85 -2.68
CA ILE A 364 6.06 7.30 -2.56
C ILE A 364 7.15 7.75 -1.56
N TRP A 365 7.33 7.00 -0.47
CA TRP A 365 8.31 7.30 0.57
C TRP A 365 9.74 7.00 0.13
N ALA A 366 9.98 5.86 -0.51
CA ALA A 366 11.31 5.53 -1.01
C ALA A 366 11.77 6.55 -2.06
N ARG A 367 10.86 6.98 -2.93
CA ARG A 367 11.12 8.01 -3.95
C ARG A 367 11.41 9.37 -3.34
N GLU A 368 10.61 9.80 -2.35
CA GLU A 368 10.79 11.09 -1.69
C GLU A 368 12.14 11.17 -0.94
N ILE A 369 12.51 10.10 -0.22
CA ILE A 369 13.80 10.01 0.44
C ILE A 369 14.96 10.18 -0.57
N ILE A 370 14.92 9.44 -1.69
CA ILE A 370 15.96 9.52 -2.72
C ILE A 370 15.98 10.90 -3.36
N ALA A 371 14.82 11.48 -3.67
CA ALA A 371 14.72 12.81 -4.26
C ALA A 371 15.30 13.89 -3.33
N GLU A 372 14.97 13.84 -2.03
CA GLU A 372 15.54 14.77 -1.05
C GLU A 372 17.06 14.61 -0.88
N MET A 373 17.52 13.35 -0.80
CA MET A 373 18.98 13.08 -0.71
C MET A 373 19.71 13.59 -1.97
N LEU A 374 19.15 13.45 -3.17
CA LEU A 374 19.72 14.01 -4.39
C LEU A 374 19.77 15.54 -4.35
N ASN A 375 18.69 16.18 -3.92
CA ASN A 375 18.64 17.64 -3.80
C ASN A 375 19.69 18.18 -2.79
N ARG A 376 20.01 17.41 -1.75
CA ARG A 376 21.11 17.71 -0.83
C ARG A 376 22.49 17.46 -1.46
N ALA A 377 22.64 16.31 -2.13
CA ALA A 377 23.91 15.91 -2.73
C ALA A 377 24.33 16.81 -3.91
N HIS A 378 23.41 17.47 -4.60
CA HIS A 378 23.73 18.48 -5.61
C HIS A 378 24.45 19.71 -5.03
N ARG A 379 24.31 19.95 -3.73
CA ARG A 379 25.04 21.01 -3.01
C ARG A 379 26.40 20.53 -2.50
N ASP A 380 26.54 19.23 -2.22
CA ASP A 380 27.73 18.62 -1.64
C ASP A 380 28.24 17.54 -2.62
N ALA A 381 29.38 17.69 -3.21
CA ALA A 381 29.95 16.83 -4.26
C ALA A 381 30.06 15.32 -3.89
N GLY A 382 28.94 14.68 -3.56
CA GLY A 382 28.89 13.28 -3.17
C GLY A 382 27.76 12.49 -3.80
N GLY A 383 27.97 11.26 -4.28
CA GLY A 383 26.86 10.36 -4.46
C GLY A 383 26.76 9.48 -5.70
N ARG A 384 27.84 8.85 -6.20
CA ARG A 384 27.72 7.81 -7.27
C ARG A 384 26.72 6.71 -6.88
N ALA A 385 26.75 6.30 -5.61
CA ALA A 385 25.87 5.29 -5.04
C ALA A 385 24.40 5.70 -5.00
N LEU A 386 24.11 6.95 -4.66
CA LEU A 386 22.78 7.53 -4.65
C LEU A 386 22.22 7.69 -6.06
N ARG A 387 23.03 8.22 -6.99
CA ARG A 387 22.63 8.35 -8.40
C ARG A 387 22.28 7.00 -9.02
N GLY A 388 23.12 5.97 -8.85
CA GLY A 388 22.83 4.64 -9.37
C GLY A 388 21.60 3.98 -8.73
N LEU A 389 21.19 4.33 -7.52
CA LEU A 389 19.93 3.91 -6.95
C LEU A 389 18.75 4.67 -7.56
N ALA A 390 18.88 5.98 -7.72
CA ALA A 390 17.88 6.85 -8.33
C ALA A 390 17.58 6.47 -9.79
N GLU A 391 18.61 6.17 -10.58
CA GLU A 391 18.47 5.67 -11.94
C GLU A 391 17.66 4.37 -12.00
N ARG A 392 18.01 3.39 -11.16
CA ARG A 392 17.28 2.11 -11.11
C ARG A 392 15.82 2.26 -10.63
N MET A 393 15.51 3.29 -9.86
CA MET A 393 14.16 3.61 -9.43
C MET A 393 13.41 4.52 -10.42
N GLY A 394 14.01 4.87 -11.56
CA GLY A 394 13.40 5.77 -12.54
C GLY A 394 13.14 7.18 -12.01
N ILE A 395 13.99 7.68 -11.10
CA ILE A 395 13.92 9.03 -10.54
C ILE A 395 14.80 9.99 -11.36
N LEU A 396 15.92 9.50 -11.87
CA LEU A 396 16.82 10.22 -12.79
C LEU A 396 16.72 9.59 -14.17
N GLN A 397 16.65 10.43 -15.22
CA GLN A 397 16.89 9.97 -16.59
C GLN A 397 18.39 9.99 -16.84
N THR A 398 18.93 8.88 -17.36
CA THR A 398 20.26 8.88 -17.97
C THR A 398 20.14 9.66 -19.28
N VAL A 399 20.78 10.83 -19.37
CA VAL A 399 20.90 11.61 -20.61
C VAL A 399 21.92 10.97 -21.50
#